data_48180fc6e65cd8bfbfe47ffe3052abef
#
_entry.id   48180fc6e65cd8bfbfe47ffe3052abef
#
_cell.length_a   1.000
_cell.length_b   1.000
_cell.length_c   1.000
_cell.angle_alpha   90.00
_cell.angle_beta   90.00
_cell.angle_gamma   90.00
#
_symmetry.space_group_name_H-M   'P 1'
#
loop_
_entity.id
_entity.type
_entity.pdbx_description
1 polymer ?
#
loop_
_entity_poly.entity_id
_entity_poly.type
_entity_poly.pdbx_seq_one_letter_code
_entity_poly.pdbx_strand_id
1 'polypeptide(L)'
;MVYTQSVDWTEFYDALDRVLAEMESERFEAIVAIAQGGILPAALLQQEWGVPMGVVHINYRDNENKPRFADARLLDEGPPPFAGRKVLLVDDVSRTGRTLAKARAYLANSTVKTFLVNGEADFHLYKTDECLRMPWKRD
;
A
#
# COMPACT_ATOMS: atom_id res chain seq x y z
N MET A 1 15.04 -9.05 -9.43
CA MET A 1 13.67 -9.61 -9.35
C MET A 1 13.22 -10.01 -10.74
N VAL A 2 12.66 -11.21 -10.89
CA VAL A 2 12.14 -11.72 -12.16
C VAL A 2 10.62 -11.59 -12.16
N TYR A 3 10.11 -10.85 -13.13
CA TYR A 3 8.66 -10.70 -13.30
C TYR A 3 8.11 -11.84 -14.15
N THR A 4 6.97 -12.39 -13.73
CA THR A 4 6.31 -13.49 -14.44
C THR A 4 5.15 -13.01 -15.30
N GLN A 5 4.68 -11.78 -15.04
CA GLN A 5 3.55 -11.21 -15.76
C GLN A 5 3.65 -9.67 -15.71
N SER A 6 3.27 -9.03 -16.80
CA SER A 6 3.22 -7.56 -16.87
C SER A 6 1.79 -7.06 -16.89
N VAL A 7 1.56 -5.93 -16.24
CA VAL A 7 0.27 -5.23 -16.20
C VAL A 7 0.46 -3.89 -16.87
N ASP A 8 -0.35 -3.57 -17.87
CA ASP A 8 -0.32 -2.26 -18.50
C ASP A 8 -1.26 -1.27 -17.80
N TRP A 9 -1.20 0.00 -18.21
CA TRP A 9 -2.01 1.04 -17.57
C TRP A 9 -3.52 0.79 -17.72
N THR A 10 -3.96 0.26 -18.85
CA THR A 10 -5.39 -0.04 -19.05
C THR A 10 -5.86 -1.11 -18.08
N GLU A 11 -5.11 -2.20 -17.98
CA GLU A 11 -5.41 -3.28 -17.04
C GLU A 11 -5.40 -2.80 -15.60
N PHE A 12 -4.42 -1.97 -15.27
CA PHE A 12 -4.30 -1.41 -13.92
C PHE A 12 -5.52 -0.54 -13.57
N TYR A 13 -5.91 0.38 -14.45
CA TYR A 13 -7.05 1.25 -14.20
C TYR A 13 -8.36 0.49 -14.18
N ASP A 14 -8.51 -0.57 -14.98
CA ASP A 14 -9.71 -1.41 -14.91
C ASP A 14 -9.81 -2.10 -13.53
N ALA A 15 -8.70 -2.61 -13.02
CA ALA A 15 -8.66 -3.20 -11.69
C ALA A 15 -8.93 -2.15 -10.61
N LEU A 16 -8.34 -0.96 -10.74
CA LEU A 16 -8.55 0.13 -9.79
C LEU A 16 -10.01 0.57 -9.77
N ASP A 17 -10.64 0.73 -10.92
CA ASP A 17 -12.06 1.12 -11.00
C ASP A 17 -12.95 0.12 -10.31
N ARG A 18 -12.67 -1.17 -10.45
CA ARG A 18 -13.41 -2.22 -9.77
C ARG A 18 -13.31 -2.09 -8.25
N VAL A 19 -12.11 -1.85 -7.75
CA VAL A 19 -11.86 -1.75 -6.30
C VAL A 19 -12.39 -0.41 -5.76
N LEU A 20 -12.30 0.67 -6.53
CA LEU A 20 -12.91 1.95 -6.14
C LEU A 20 -14.42 1.79 -5.93
N ALA A 21 -15.09 1.00 -6.75
CA ALA A 21 -16.50 0.70 -6.57
C ALA A 21 -16.75 -0.06 -5.26
N GLU A 22 -15.88 -0.99 -4.89
CA GLU A 22 -15.96 -1.70 -3.60
C GLU A 22 -15.79 -0.75 -2.42
N MET A 23 -14.97 0.29 -2.56
CA MET A 23 -14.68 1.26 -1.50
C MET A 23 -15.66 2.45 -1.47
N GLU A 24 -16.64 2.47 -2.35
CA GLU A 24 -17.53 3.63 -2.51
C GLU A 24 -18.26 4.03 -1.23
N SER A 25 -18.67 3.05 -0.42
CA SER A 25 -19.37 3.29 0.84
C SER A 25 -18.44 3.70 1.98
N GLU A 26 -17.13 3.51 1.81
CA GLU A 26 -16.16 3.93 2.80
C GLU A 26 -16.00 5.45 2.78
N ARG A 27 -15.66 6.03 3.92
CA ARG A 27 -15.46 7.46 4.07
C ARG A 27 -14.09 7.71 4.69
N PHE A 28 -13.04 7.42 3.94
CA PHE A 28 -11.68 7.63 4.43
C PHE A 28 -11.41 9.13 4.59
N GLU A 29 -10.85 9.49 5.74
CA GLU A 29 -10.49 10.88 6.04
C GLU A 29 -9.07 11.21 5.55
N ALA A 30 -8.26 10.19 5.36
CA ALA A 30 -6.88 10.34 4.92
C ALA A 30 -6.34 9.03 4.35
N ILE A 31 -5.23 9.14 3.62
CA ILE A 31 -4.49 7.99 3.09
C ILE A 31 -3.10 8.01 3.74
N VAL A 32 -2.62 6.85 4.15
CA VAL A 32 -1.25 6.68 4.64
C VAL A 32 -0.54 5.70 3.73
N ALA A 33 0.50 6.17 3.06
CA ALA A 33 1.33 5.36 2.19
C ALA A 33 2.50 4.76 2.95
N ILE A 34 2.80 3.51 2.68
CA ILE A 34 4.05 2.91 3.17
C ILE A 34 5.12 3.14 2.11
N ALA A 35 6.14 3.91 2.47
CA ALA A 35 7.25 4.18 1.57
C ALA A 35 8.16 2.95 1.45
N GLN A 36 8.66 2.68 0.28
CA GLN A 36 8.51 3.44 -0.96
C GLN A 36 7.35 2.96 -1.83
N GLY A 37 7.08 1.66 -1.84
CA GLY A 37 6.17 1.02 -2.80
C GLY A 37 4.74 1.52 -2.76
N GLY A 38 4.27 1.97 -1.61
CA GLY A 38 2.90 2.46 -1.45
C GLY A 38 2.66 3.88 -1.92
N ILE A 39 3.72 4.67 -2.16
CA ILE A 39 3.57 6.09 -2.47
C ILE A 39 2.80 6.30 -3.78
N LEU A 40 3.17 5.61 -4.83
CA LEU A 40 2.53 5.81 -6.14
C LEU A 40 1.07 5.35 -6.15
N PRO A 41 0.74 4.14 -5.68
CA PRO A 41 -0.68 3.75 -5.57
C PRO A 41 -1.49 4.70 -4.69
N ALA A 42 -0.93 5.15 -3.57
CA ALA A 42 -1.61 6.09 -2.68
C ALA A 42 -1.88 7.42 -3.36
N ALA A 43 -0.94 7.92 -4.15
CA ALA A 43 -1.10 9.16 -4.90
C ALA A 43 -2.22 9.06 -5.93
N LEU A 44 -2.35 7.91 -6.59
CA LEU A 44 -3.43 7.68 -7.54
C LEU A 44 -4.80 7.66 -6.85
N LEU A 45 -4.88 7.04 -5.66
CA LEU A 45 -6.11 7.05 -4.86
C LEU A 45 -6.42 8.46 -4.35
N GLN A 46 -5.39 9.22 -3.96
CA GLN A 46 -5.57 10.59 -3.50
C GLN A 46 -6.20 11.46 -4.59
N GLN A 47 -5.79 11.27 -5.85
CA GLN A 47 -6.38 12.01 -6.96
C GLN A 47 -7.88 11.75 -7.09
N GLU A 48 -8.30 10.52 -6.80
CA GLU A 48 -9.72 10.17 -6.87
C GLU A 48 -10.53 10.80 -5.73
N TRP A 49 -9.99 10.84 -4.52
CA TRP A 49 -10.76 11.23 -3.34
C TRP A 49 -10.46 12.64 -2.83
N GLY A 50 -9.33 13.22 -3.16
CA GLY A 50 -8.96 14.54 -2.70
C GLY A 50 -8.69 14.66 -1.20
N VAL A 51 -8.45 13.53 -0.50
CA VAL A 51 -8.14 13.54 0.93
C VAL A 51 -6.65 13.72 1.17
N PRO A 52 -6.23 14.18 2.36
CA PRO A 52 -4.80 14.32 2.64
C PRO A 52 -4.09 12.97 2.68
N MET A 53 -2.79 12.99 2.35
CA MET A 53 -1.94 11.81 2.34
C MET A 53 -0.73 12.03 3.25
N GLY A 54 -0.46 11.06 4.10
CA GLY A 54 0.76 10.97 4.87
C GLY A 54 1.58 9.77 4.42
N VAL A 55 2.82 9.71 4.91
CA VAL A 55 3.75 8.63 4.56
C VAL A 55 4.38 8.08 5.82
N VAL A 56 4.44 6.76 5.93
CA VAL A 56 5.23 6.08 6.95
C VAL A 56 6.34 5.30 6.25
N HIS A 57 7.50 5.24 6.90
CA HIS A 57 8.68 4.62 6.30
C HIS A 57 8.97 3.32 7.01
N ILE A 58 8.79 2.21 6.31
CA ILE A 58 9.08 0.89 6.84
C ILE A 58 10.09 0.22 5.93
N ASN A 59 11.19 -0.23 6.52
CA ASN A 59 12.28 -0.84 5.80
C ASN A 59 12.41 -2.29 6.24
N TYR A 60 12.20 -3.21 5.31
CA TYR A 60 12.32 -4.64 5.55
C TYR A 60 13.17 -5.31 4.49
N ARG A 61 13.04 -4.87 3.23
CA ARG A 61 13.73 -5.50 2.10
C ARG A 61 14.67 -4.53 1.41
N ASP A 62 15.73 -5.06 0.82
CA ASP A 62 16.66 -4.27 0.01
C ASP A 62 16.16 -4.13 -1.43
N ASN A 63 16.97 -3.49 -2.30
CA ASN A 63 16.63 -3.27 -3.70
C ASN A 63 16.50 -4.57 -4.50
N GLU A 64 17.05 -5.68 -4.00
CA GLU A 64 16.94 -6.99 -4.60
C GLU A 64 15.76 -7.81 -4.03
N ASN A 65 14.92 -7.17 -3.22
CA ASN A 65 13.76 -7.77 -2.56
C ASN A 65 14.16 -8.82 -1.51
N LYS A 66 15.35 -8.70 -0.92
CA LYS A 66 15.82 -9.56 0.16
C LYS A 66 15.63 -8.88 1.51
N PRO A 67 15.26 -9.62 2.57
CA PRO A 67 15.12 -9.04 3.90
C PRO A 67 16.43 -8.39 4.37
N ARG A 68 16.35 -7.12 4.81
CA ARG A 68 17.48 -6.38 5.39
C ARG A 68 17.57 -6.58 6.90
N PHE A 69 16.44 -6.84 7.54
CA PHE A 69 16.32 -6.98 8.98
C PHE A 69 15.59 -8.27 9.29
N ALA A 70 15.69 -8.75 10.52
CA ALA A 70 14.96 -9.93 10.98
C ALA A 70 13.43 -9.72 10.92
N ASP A 71 12.98 -8.47 11.00
CA ASP A 71 11.58 -8.10 10.87
C ASP A 71 11.49 -6.72 10.18
N ALA A 72 10.27 -6.34 9.80
CA ALA A 72 9.99 -5.00 9.28
C ALA A 72 10.36 -3.94 10.32
N ARG A 73 10.99 -2.86 9.89
CA ARG A 73 11.51 -1.82 10.79
C ARG A 73 10.88 -0.47 10.46
N LEU A 74 10.17 0.08 11.46
CA LEU A 74 9.64 1.44 11.36
C LEU A 74 10.80 2.43 11.53
N LEU A 75 10.93 3.35 10.57
CA LEU A 75 11.99 4.36 10.58
C LEU A 75 11.51 5.72 11.06
N ASP A 76 10.20 5.94 11.15
CA ASP A 76 9.63 7.20 11.61
C ASP A 76 9.78 7.34 13.11
N GLU A 77 9.97 8.59 13.54
CA GLU A 77 9.98 9.00 14.94
C GLU A 77 8.80 9.94 15.18
N GLY A 78 8.33 10.02 16.43
CA GLY A 78 7.23 10.90 16.78
C GLY A 78 5.86 10.29 16.57
N PRO A 79 4.80 11.12 16.64
CA PRO A 79 3.44 10.61 16.55
C PRO A 79 3.07 10.16 15.13
N PRO A 80 2.18 9.18 15.01
CA PRO A 80 1.72 8.73 13.70
C PRO A 80 0.88 9.81 13.01
N PRO A 81 0.87 9.83 11.65
CA PRO A 81 0.02 10.76 10.92
C PRO A 81 -1.46 10.43 11.12
N PHE A 82 -2.29 11.46 11.15
CA PHE A 82 -3.75 11.35 11.18
C PHE A 82 -4.30 10.50 12.33
N ALA A 83 -3.66 10.59 13.51
CA ALA A 83 -4.10 9.84 14.69
C ALA A 83 -5.59 10.12 15.00
N GLY A 84 -6.33 9.06 15.30
CA GLY A 84 -7.75 9.14 15.61
C GLY A 84 -8.69 9.21 14.41
N ARG A 85 -8.15 9.21 13.19
CA ARG A 85 -8.94 9.30 11.97
C ARG A 85 -9.16 7.94 11.31
N LYS A 86 -10.12 7.90 10.38
CA LYS A 86 -10.30 6.72 9.52
C LYS A 86 -9.38 6.84 8.31
N VAL A 87 -8.41 5.93 8.21
CA VAL A 87 -7.37 6.00 7.20
C VAL A 87 -7.32 4.74 6.36
N LEU A 88 -6.93 4.90 5.10
CA LEU A 88 -6.57 3.78 4.23
C LEU A 88 -5.05 3.67 4.20
N LEU A 89 -4.53 2.53 4.66
CA LEU A 89 -3.11 2.23 4.66
C LEU A 89 -2.76 1.51 3.36
N VAL A 90 -1.85 2.07 2.58
CA VAL A 90 -1.57 1.65 1.20
C VAL A 90 -0.13 1.18 1.04
N ASP A 91 0.04 0.00 0.46
CA ASP A 91 1.34 -0.49 0.01
C ASP A 91 1.19 -1.15 -1.37
N ASP A 92 2.28 -1.53 -2.00
CA ASP A 92 2.25 -2.18 -3.31
C ASP A 92 2.06 -3.70 -3.19
N VAL A 93 2.99 -4.40 -2.54
CA VAL A 93 2.98 -5.87 -2.45
C VAL A 93 3.27 -6.29 -1.02
N SER A 94 2.52 -7.27 -0.54
CA SER A 94 2.81 -7.93 0.74
C SER A 94 2.77 -9.44 0.54
N ARG A 95 3.85 -10.12 0.96
CA ARG A 95 3.94 -11.58 0.94
C ARG A 95 3.70 -12.18 2.32
N THR A 96 4.28 -11.57 3.36
CA THR A 96 4.22 -12.09 4.74
C THR A 96 3.26 -11.31 5.63
N GLY A 97 2.86 -10.11 5.23
CA GLY A 97 2.05 -9.21 6.05
C GLY A 97 2.82 -8.48 7.13
N ARG A 98 4.14 -8.68 7.25
CA ARG A 98 4.93 -8.06 8.33
C ARG A 98 4.98 -6.54 8.24
N THR A 99 5.14 -6.01 7.03
CA THR A 99 5.16 -4.57 6.81
C THR A 99 3.82 -3.94 7.19
N LEU A 100 2.71 -4.53 6.72
CA LEU A 100 1.38 -4.05 7.08
C LEU A 100 1.13 -4.13 8.58
N ALA A 101 1.52 -5.22 9.23
CA ALA A 101 1.34 -5.39 10.67
C ALA A 101 2.10 -4.32 11.45
N LYS A 102 3.33 -4.01 11.05
CA LYS A 102 4.14 -2.98 11.70
C LYS A 102 3.49 -1.59 11.54
N ALA A 103 3.01 -1.28 10.34
CA ALA A 103 2.34 0.00 10.08
C ALA A 103 1.03 0.10 10.87
N ARG A 104 0.22 -0.96 10.91
CA ARG A 104 -1.02 -0.96 11.68
C ARG A 104 -0.76 -0.74 13.17
N ALA A 105 0.29 -1.33 13.72
CA ALA A 105 0.66 -1.14 15.12
C ALA A 105 1.02 0.33 15.39
N TYR A 106 1.73 0.96 14.48
CA TYR A 106 2.07 2.39 14.58
C TYR A 106 0.81 3.27 14.51
N LEU A 107 -0.18 2.86 13.72
CA LEU A 107 -1.43 3.61 13.53
C LEU A 107 -2.55 3.12 14.46
N ALA A 108 -2.22 2.50 15.59
CA ALA A 108 -3.19 1.80 16.43
C ALA A 108 -4.32 2.69 16.96
N ASN A 109 -4.11 4.01 17.07
CA ASN A 109 -5.14 4.95 17.51
C ASN A 109 -6.10 5.40 16.40
N SER A 110 -5.87 4.96 15.18
CA SER A 110 -6.73 5.26 14.03
C SER A 110 -7.59 4.06 13.67
N THR A 111 -8.68 4.32 12.94
CA THR A 111 -9.45 3.25 12.30
C THR A 111 -8.79 2.96 10.96
N VAL A 112 -8.18 1.78 10.80
CA VAL A 112 -7.34 1.45 9.65
C VAL A 112 -7.97 0.36 8.83
N LYS A 113 -8.10 0.61 7.52
CA LYS A 113 -8.28 -0.43 6.50
C LYS A 113 -7.09 -0.42 5.56
N THR A 114 -6.81 -1.56 4.95
CA THR A 114 -5.61 -1.75 4.14
C THR A 114 -5.94 -1.92 2.68
N PHE A 115 -5.03 -1.42 1.83
CA PHE A 115 -5.09 -1.56 0.38
C PHE A 115 -3.72 -2.01 -0.12
N LEU A 116 -3.72 -3.06 -0.95
CA LEU A 116 -2.51 -3.52 -1.64
C LEU A 116 -2.75 -3.58 -3.14
N VAL A 117 -1.72 -3.29 -3.91
CA VAL A 117 -1.75 -3.60 -5.34
C VAL A 117 -1.80 -5.11 -5.52
N ASN A 118 -0.97 -5.85 -4.80
CA ASN A 118 -1.00 -7.32 -4.84
C ASN A 118 -0.74 -7.90 -3.46
N GLY A 119 -1.70 -8.66 -2.95
CA GLY A 119 -1.59 -9.35 -1.68
C GLY A 119 -2.88 -9.42 -0.89
N GLU A 120 -2.78 -9.90 0.34
CA GLU A 120 -3.92 -10.02 1.26
C GLU A 120 -4.13 -8.71 2.01
N ALA A 121 -5.27 -8.06 1.77
CA ALA A 121 -5.65 -6.80 2.39
C ALA A 121 -7.16 -6.67 2.40
N ASP A 122 -7.68 -5.66 3.10
CA ASP A 122 -9.12 -5.37 3.06
C ASP A 122 -9.57 -5.07 1.62
N PHE A 123 -8.72 -4.37 0.86
CA PHE A 123 -8.92 -4.11 -0.56
C PHE A 123 -7.64 -4.43 -1.31
N HIS A 124 -7.76 -5.06 -2.47
CA HIS A 124 -6.59 -5.37 -3.30
C HIS A 124 -6.97 -5.35 -4.78
N LEU A 125 -6.03 -4.96 -5.62
CA LEU A 125 -6.22 -5.03 -7.07
C LEU A 125 -6.01 -6.47 -7.56
N TYR A 126 -4.96 -7.10 -7.06
CA TYR A 126 -4.61 -8.48 -7.40
C TYR A 126 -4.30 -9.26 -6.13
N LYS A 127 -4.51 -10.56 -6.17
CA LYS A 127 -4.12 -11.47 -5.10
C LYS A 127 -3.57 -12.74 -5.74
N THR A 128 -2.31 -12.69 -6.10
CA THR A 128 -1.64 -13.75 -6.83
C THR A 128 -0.21 -13.93 -6.33
N ASP A 129 0.31 -15.15 -6.43
CA ASP A 129 1.71 -15.43 -6.16
C ASP A 129 2.63 -15.01 -7.31
N GLU A 130 2.06 -14.61 -8.43
CA GLU A 130 2.81 -14.12 -9.57
C GLU A 130 3.58 -12.85 -9.21
N CYS A 131 4.76 -12.69 -9.81
CA CYS A 131 5.54 -11.47 -9.66
C CYS A 131 5.12 -10.50 -10.76
N LEU A 132 4.22 -9.57 -10.42
CA LEU A 132 3.63 -8.65 -11.38
C LEU A 132 4.54 -7.45 -11.63
N ARG A 133 4.82 -7.18 -12.91
CA ARG A 133 5.48 -5.95 -13.31
C ARG A 133 4.40 -4.90 -13.57
N MET A 134 4.36 -3.92 -12.68
CA MET A 134 3.36 -2.86 -12.76
C MET A 134 3.74 -1.82 -13.82
N PRO A 135 2.76 -1.06 -14.37
CA PRO A 135 3.02 -0.19 -15.51
C PRO A 135 4.03 0.93 -15.24
N TRP A 136 4.27 1.28 -13.99
CA TRP A 136 5.26 2.31 -13.62
C TRP A 136 6.68 1.76 -13.44
N LYS A 137 6.87 0.46 -13.53
CA LYS A 137 8.21 -0.12 -13.40
C LYS A 137 8.99 0.02 -14.68
N ARG A 138 10.24 0.42 -14.56
CA ARG A 138 11.18 0.51 -15.69
C ARG A 138 12.07 -0.72 -15.71
N ASP A 139 12.56 -1.03 -16.89
CA ASP A 139 13.53 -2.13 -17.09
C ASP A 139 14.90 -1.80 -16.49
#